data_190d99676dd2db54bd99a10ba26e2eb0
#
_entry.id   190d99676dd2db54bd99a10ba26e2eb0
#
_cell.length_a   1.000
_cell.length_b   1.000
_cell.length_c   1.000
_cell.angle_alpha   90.00
_cell.angle_beta   90.00
_cell.angle_gamma   90.00
#
_symmetry.space_group_name_H-M   'P 1'
#
loop_
_entity.id
_entity.type
_entity.pdbx_description
1 polymer ?
#
loop_
_entity_poly.entity_id
_entity_poly.type
_entity_poly.pdbx_seq_one_letter_code
_entity_poly.pdbx_strand_id
1 'polypeptide(L)'
;MRLLQWHCEYFKYWATKSALRSPVEDAELGEVHEFKNVLVVLTTVEKNDIADTARNAIVAVRKNLAEVKADTLLIYPYAHLSSDLAQSAIALTLLKEMEAFAKQQGLNVVRAPFGYYKAFELKCYGHPLAELSKTIT
;
A
#
# COMPACT_ATOMS: atom_id res chain seq x y z
N MET A 1 1.75 5.70 11.30
CA MET A 1 1.34 5.13 10.00
C MET A 1 -0.02 4.50 10.11
N ARG A 2 -0.88 4.73 9.14
CA ARG A 2 -2.23 4.18 9.10
C ARG A 2 -2.37 3.26 7.91
N LEU A 3 -2.94 2.08 8.15
CA LEU A 3 -3.16 1.06 7.13
C LEU A 3 -4.65 0.73 7.04
N LEU A 4 -5.14 0.61 5.82
CA LEU A 4 -6.42 -0.04 5.55
C LEU A 4 -6.14 -1.19 4.59
N GLN A 5 -6.46 -2.41 5.02
CA GLN A 5 -6.17 -3.63 4.29
C GLN A 5 -7.46 -4.18 3.68
N TRP A 6 -7.43 -4.44 2.38
CA TRP A 6 -8.54 -5.08 1.66
C TRP A 6 -8.06 -6.39 1.04
N HIS A 7 -8.67 -7.50 1.41
CA HIS A 7 -8.49 -8.76 0.72
C HIS A 7 -9.46 -8.83 -0.45
N CYS A 8 -8.93 -8.70 -1.66
CA CYS A 8 -9.71 -8.58 -2.88
C CYS A 8 -9.61 -9.83 -3.75
N GLU A 9 -10.75 -10.22 -4.31
CA GLU A 9 -10.80 -11.22 -5.38
C GLU A 9 -10.06 -10.71 -6.61
N TYR A 10 -10.26 -9.41 -6.95
CA TYR A 10 -9.41 -8.68 -7.88
C TYR A 10 -9.31 -7.21 -7.46
N PHE A 11 -8.23 -6.58 -7.88
CA PHE A 11 -7.99 -5.15 -7.72
C PHE A 11 -7.28 -4.64 -8.97
N LYS A 12 -7.83 -3.59 -9.58
CA LYS A 12 -7.24 -2.91 -10.73
C LYS A 12 -6.98 -1.45 -10.36
N TYR A 13 -5.87 -0.91 -10.81
CA TYR A 13 -5.64 0.53 -10.73
C TYR A 13 -4.96 1.04 -11.99
N TRP A 14 -5.09 2.34 -12.23
CA TRP A 14 -4.34 3.05 -13.26
C TRP A 14 -4.11 4.49 -12.82
N ALA A 15 -2.93 5.03 -13.14
CA ALA A 15 -2.61 6.43 -12.87
C ALA A 15 -3.35 7.32 -13.86
N THR A 16 -3.97 8.39 -13.36
CA THR A 16 -4.75 9.33 -14.19
C THR A 16 -4.00 10.61 -14.47
N LYS A 17 -3.31 11.16 -13.47
CA LYS A 17 -2.42 12.32 -13.60
C LYS A 17 -1.51 12.44 -12.40
N SER A 18 -0.42 13.21 -12.52
CA SER A 18 0.46 13.54 -11.40
C SER A 18 -0.31 14.33 -10.33
N ALA A 19 -0.11 13.95 -9.06
CA ALA A 19 -0.66 14.65 -7.91
C ALA A 19 0.37 15.58 -7.28
N LEU A 20 1.66 15.36 -7.56
CA LEU A 20 2.80 16.10 -7.00
C LEU A 20 3.75 16.50 -8.14
N ARG A 21 4.53 17.57 -7.90
CA ARG A 21 5.66 17.89 -8.77
C ARG A 21 6.86 16.99 -8.49
N SER A 22 7.14 16.76 -7.21
CA SER A 22 8.27 15.98 -6.73
C SER A 22 8.03 15.59 -5.28
N PRO A 23 8.42 14.37 -4.85
CA PRO A 23 8.85 13.30 -5.73
C PRO A 23 7.68 12.65 -6.47
N VAL A 24 7.95 12.20 -7.69
CA VAL A 24 7.00 11.44 -8.51
C VAL A 24 7.77 10.26 -9.11
N GLU A 25 7.26 9.07 -8.93
CA GLU A 25 7.85 7.88 -9.56
C GLU A 25 7.37 7.74 -11.00
N ASP A 26 8.15 7.05 -11.84
CA ASP A 26 7.75 6.81 -13.21
C ASP A 26 6.51 5.91 -13.27
N ALA A 27 5.54 6.32 -14.07
CA ALA A 27 4.35 5.51 -14.35
C ALA A 27 3.77 5.93 -15.70
N GLU A 28 3.21 4.97 -16.41
CA GLU A 28 2.50 5.24 -17.65
C GLU A 28 1.03 5.53 -17.32
N LEU A 29 0.55 6.71 -17.69
CA LEU A 29 -0.84 7.11 -17.44
C LEU A 29 -1.79 6.21 -18.23
N GLY A 30 -2.85 5.75 -17.56
CA GLY A 30 -3.88 4.91 -18.15
C GLY A 30 -3.54 3.44 -18.25
N GLU A 31 -2.29 3.04 -17.97
CA GLU A 31 -1.93 1.61 -17.94
C GLU A 31 -2.62 0.91 -16.79
N VAL A 32 -3.40 -0.12 -17.08
CA VAL A 32 -4.15 -0.89 -16.08
C VAL A 32 -3.27 -1.98 -15.50
N HIS A 33 -3.15 -1.99 -14.18
CA HIS A 33 -2.50 -3.04 -13.42
C HIS A 33 -3.59 -3.84 -12.69
N GLU A 34 -3.64 -5.14 -12.93
CA GLU A 34 -4.64 -6.03 -12.32
C GLU A 34 -3.97 -7.09 -11.46
N PHE A 35 -4.54 -7.33 -10.29
CA PHE A 35 -4.11 -8.35 -9.33
C PHE A 35 -5.31 -9.19 -8.93
N LYS A 36 -5.08 -10.48 -8.74
CA LYS A 36 -6.10 -11.42 -8.26
C LYS A 36 -5.66 -12.03 -6.94
N ASN A 37 -6.64 -12.30 -6.07
CA ASN A 37 -6.38 -12.80 -4.71
C ASN A 37 -5.27 -11.99 -4.04
N VAL A 38 -5.50 -10.70 -3.91
CA VAL A 38 -4.52 -9.71 -3.46
C VAL A 38 -4.92 -9.11 -2.13
N LEU A 39 -3.95 -8.91 -1.26
CA LEU A 39 -4.10 -8.05 -0.09
C LEU A 39 -3.60 -6.66 -0.46
N VAL A 40 -4.53 -5.74 -0.64
CA VAL A 40 -4.23 -4.33 -0.91
C VAL A 40 -4.05 -3.63 0.43
N VAL A 41 -2.90 -2.98 0.62
CA VAL A 41 -2.60 -2.24 1.84
C VAL A 41 -2.50 -0.76 1.49
N LEU A 42 -3.62 -0.06 1.68
CA LEU A 42 -3.69 1.40 1.56
C LEU A 42 -2.89 1.97 2.73
N THR A 43 -1.82 2.68 2.41
CA THR A 43 -0.82 3.09 3.39
C THR A 43 -0.66 4.59 3.42
N THR A 44 -0.95 5.19 4.57
CA THR A 44 -0.74 6.61 4.84
C THR A 44 0.43 6.76 5.80
N VAL A 45 1.49 7.39 5.33
CA VAL A 45 2.68 7.70 6.15
C VAL A 45 2.45 8.99 6.91
N GLU A 46 2.61 8.93 8.22
CA GLU A 46 2.39 10.07 9.10
C GLU A 46 3.70 10.75 9.51
N LYS A 47 3.59 11.97 10.01
CA LYS A 47 4.70 12.89 10.26
C LYS A 47 5.84 12.32 11.12
N ASN A 48 5.53 11.50 12.10
CA ASN A 48 6.52 10.97 13.04
C ASN A 48 6.94 9.52 12.72
N ASP A 49 6.54 9.00 11.58
CA ASP A 49 6.93 7.65 11.17
C ASP A 49 8.41 7.58 10.82
N ILE A 50 9.02 6.46 11.17
CA ILE A 50 10.43 6.16 10.94
C ILE A 50 10.58 4.80 10.25
N ALA A 51 11.80 4.40 9.93
CA ALA A 51 12.06 3.12 9.28
C ALA A 51 11.51 1.92 10.08
N ASP A 52 11.60 1.96 11.40
CA ASP A 52 11.04 0.90 12.25
C ASP A 52 9.52 0.82 12.14
N THR A 53 8.84 1.95 11.98
CA THR A 53 7.39 1.98 11.74
C THR A 53 7.05 1.22 10.46
N ALA A 54 7.80 1.45 9.39
CA ALA A 54 7.61 0.76 8.11
C ALA A 54 7.80 -0.76 8.24
N ARG A 55 8.82 -1.20 8.95
CA ARG A 55 9.06 -2.63 9.21
C ARG A 55 7.97 -3.25 10.07
N ASN A 56 7.56 -2.55 11.12
CA ASN A 56 6.47 -3.01 12.00
C ASN A 56 5.16 -3.16 11.23
N ALA A 57 4.91 -2.28 10.26
CA ALA A 57 3.76 -2.40 9.36
C ALA A 57 3.80 -3.71 8.57
N ILE A 58 4.96 -4.07 8.03
CA ILE A 58 5.11 -5.33 7.28
C ILE A 58 4.95 -6.55 8.18
N VAL A 59 5.43 -6.52 9.42
CA VAL A 59 5.21 -7.61 10.37
C VAL A 59 3.70 -7.82 10.60
N ALA A 60 2.94 -6.76 10.81
CA ALA A 60 1.49 -6.84 11.00
C ALA A 60 0.77 -7.34 9.73
N VAL A 61 1.15 -6.81 8.57
CA VAL A 61 0.55 -7.18 7.28
C VAL A 61 0.85 -8.62 6.92
N ARG A 62 2.08 -9.10 7.17
CA ARG A 62 2.48 -10.48 6.91
C ARG A 62 1.57 -11.49 7.61
N LYS A 63 1.20 -11.20 8.84
CA LYS A 63 0.27 -12.05 9.60
C LYS A 63 -1.08 -12.15 8.88
N ASN A 64 -1.65 -11.02 8.49
CA ASN A 64 -2.93 -11.00 7.80
C ASN A 64 -2.84 -11.66 6.41
N LEU A 65 -1.79 -11.39 5.67
CA LEU A 65 -1.53 -11.99 4.36
C LEU A 65 -1.58 -13.53 4.44
N ALA A 66 -0.93 -14.10 5.44
CA ALA A 66 -0.90 -15.55 5.66
C ALA A 66 -2.28 -16.10 6.06
N GLU A 67 -3.00 -15.39 6.93
CA GLU A 67 -4.33 -15.81 7.39
C GLU A 67 -5.36 -15.83 6.27
N VAL A 68 -5.36 -14.81 5.40
CA VAL A 68 -6.31 -14.73 4.29
C VAL A 68 -5.84 -15.52 3.07
N LYS A 69 -4.61 -16.01 3.05
CA LYS A 69 -4.01 -16.79 1.95
C LYS A 69 -4.03 -16.01 0.63
N ALA A 70 -3.70 -14.73 0.69
CA ALA A 70 -3.55 -13.93 -0.51
C ALA A 70 -2.25 -14.27 -1.25
N ASP A 71 -2.29 -14.19 -2.58
CA ASP A 71 -1.13 -14.51 -3.44
C ASP A 71 -0.13 -13.36 -3.48
N THR A 72 -0.60 -12.14 -3.39
CA THR A 72 0.21 -10.92 -3.57
C THR A 72 -0.13 -9.89 -2.51
N LEU A 73 0.90 -9.21 -2.03
CA LEU A 73 0.79 -7.99 -1.24
C LEU A 73 0.96 -6.78 -2.17
N LEU A 74 -0.05 -5.92 -2.22
CA LEU A 74 0.05 -4.66 -2.95
C LEU A 74 0.14 -3.50 -1.96
N ILE A 75 1.30 -2.86 -1.88
CA ILE A 75 1.48 -1.63 -1.10
C ILE A 75 0.98 -0.47 -1.96
N TYR A 76 -0.09 0.17 -1.51
CA TYR A 76 -0.77 1.22 -2.26
C TYR A 76 -0.65 2.55 -1.51
N PRO A 77 0.17 3.50 -2.03
CA PRO A 77 0.30 4.82 -1.41
C PRO A 77 -1.04 5.53 -1.34
N TYR A 78 -1.40 6.03 -0.17
CA TYR A 78 -2.71 6.60 0.08
C TYR A 78 -2.61 7.71 1.12
N ALA A 79 -3.25 8.85 0.87
CA ALA A 79 -3.10 10.02 1.75
C ALA A 79 -4.33 10.29 2.63
N HIS A 80 -5.38 9.47 2.52
CA HIS A 80 -6.69 9.84 3.07
C HIS A 80 -7.02 9.21 4.43
N LEU A 81 -6.09 8.48 5.05
CA LEU A 81 -6.34 7.84 6.34
C LEU A 81 -5.90 8.68 7.54
N SER A 82 -5.26 9.82 7.30
CA SER A 82 -4.76 10.69 8.36
C SER A 82 -4.72 12.14 7.88
N SER A 83 -4.85 13.07 8.82
CA SER A 83 -4.63 14.50 8.59
C SER A 83 -3.23 14.97 8.97
N ASP A 84 -2.40 14.07 9.52
CA ASP A 84 -1.05 14.37 9.99
C ASP A 84 0.00 13.70 9.07
N LEU A 85 0.08 14.17 7.83
CA LEU A 85 0.88 13.55 6.79
C LEU A 85 2.36 13.88 6.91
N ALA A 86 3.20 12.87 6.64
CA ALA A 86 4.64 13.07 6.42
C ALA A 86 4.88 13.92 5.17
N GLN A 87 6.05 14.57 5.11
CA GLN A 87 6.51 15.18 3.87
C GLN A 87 6.63 14.11 2.78
N SER A 88 6.33 14.48 1.54
CA SER A 88 6.25 13.52 0.42
C SER A 88 7.53 12.72 0.20
N ALA A 89 8.69 13.37 0.31
CA ALA A 89 9.98 12.66 0.15
C ALA A 89 10.21 11.61 1.24
N ILE A 90 9.83 11.91 2.47
CA ILE A 90 9.90 10.98 3.60
C ILE A 90 8.91 9.84 3.41
N ALA A 91 7.70 10.17 3.01
CA ALA A 91 6.68 9.15 2.74
C ALA A 91 7.15 8.14 1.69
N LEU A 92 7.70 8.62 0.58
CA LEU A 92 8.24 7.73 -0.47
C LEU A 92 9.37 6.84 0.05
N THR A 93 10.30 7.42 0.83
CA THR A 93 11.40 6.67 1.44
C THR A 93 10.89 5.53 2.32
N LEU A 94 9.88 5.79 3.15
CA LEU A 94 9.32 4.79 4.05
C LEU A 94 8.49 3.73 3.31
N LEU A 95 7.79 4.11 2.24
CA LEU A 95 7.09 3.15 1.39
C LEU A 95 8.09 2.21 0.68
N LYS A 96 9.23 2.72 0.24
CA LYS A 96 10.30 1.90 -0.34
C LYS A 96 10.92 0.97 0.72
N GLU A 97 11.06 1.43 1.95
CA GLU A 97 11.53 0.59 3.07
C GLU A 97 10.55 -0.56 3.35
N MET A 98 9.25 -0.27 3.33
CA MET A 98 8.23 -1.33 3.45
C MET A 98 8.39 -2.39 2.37
N GLU A 99 8.53 -1.97 1.13
CA GLU A 99 8.71 -2.87 -0.02
C GLU A 99 9.97 -3.71 0.12
N ALA A 100 11.10 -3.08 0.44
CA ALA A 100 12.37 -3.76 0.61
C ALA A 100 12.31 -4.80 1.74
N PHE A 101 11.74 -4.42 2.88
CA PHE A 101 11.61 -5.33 4.01
C PHE A 101 10.67 -6.48 3.70
N ALA A 102 9.55 -6.23 3.02
CA ALA A 102 8.63 -7.29 2.59
C ALA A 102 9.34 -8.31 1.68
N LYS A 103 10.17 -7.84 0.75
CA LYS A 103 10.98 -8.73 -0.11
C LYS A 103 11.97 -9.56 0.70
N GLN A 104 12.63 -8.97 1.70
CA GLN A 104 13.53 -9.69 2.60
C GLN A 104 12.80 -10.78 3.40
N GLN A 105 11.53 -10.57 3.71
CA GLN A 105 10.69 -11.55 4.39
C GLN A 105 10.14 -12.63 3.44
N GLY A 106 10.52 -12.62 2.18
CA GLY A 106 10.09 -13.60 1.19
C GLY A 106 8.67 -13.41 0.67
N LEU A 107 8.07 -12.23 0.89
CA LEU A 107 6.72 -11.94 0.42
C LEU A 107 6.70 -11.58 -1.06
N ASN A 108 5.65 -12.00 -1.76
CA ASN A 108 5.38 -11.58 -3.12
C ASN A 108 4.72 -10.19 -3.05
N VAL A 109 5.52 -9.14 -3.20
CA VAL A 109 5.12 -7.76 -3.00
C VAL A 109 5.27 -6.93 -4.26
N VAL A 110 4.27 -6.09 -4.51
CA VAL A 110 4.30 -5.04 -5.52
C VAL A 110 3.93 -3.73 -4.83
N ARG A 111 4.52 -2.63 -5.24
CA ARG A 111 4.16 -1.30 -4.75
C ARG A 111 3.66 -0.46 -5.92
N ALA A 112 2.47 0.14 -5.77
CA ALA A 112 1.93 1.08 -6.73
C ALA A 112 2.75 2.39 -6.73
N PRO A 113 2.83 3.10 -7.87
CA PRO A 113 3.68 4.28 -7.98
C PRO A 113 3.19 5.43 -7.08
N PHE A 114 4.14 6.16 -6.53
CA PHE A 114 3.92 7.32 -5.68
C PHE A 114 3.79 8.60 -6.51
N GLY A 115 2.91 9.49 -6.09
CA GLY A 115 2.81 10.83 -6.65
C GLY A 115 1.73 11.00 -7.73
N TYR A 116 0.80 10.07 -7.83
CA TYR A 116 -0.27 10.10 -8.82
C TYR A 116 -1.65 10.06 -8.17
N TYR A 117 -2.62 10.72 -8.81
CA TYR A 117 -4.02 10.33 -8.66
C TYR A 117 -4.22 9.01 -9.42
N LYS A 118 -4.93 8.10 -8.81
CA LYS A 118 -5.21 6.77 -9.39
C LYS A 118 -6.70 6.48 -9.31
N ALA A 119 -7.22 5.94 -10.41
CA ALA A 119 -8.52 5.31 -10.39
C ALA A 119 -8.34 3.83 -10.01
N PHE A 120 -9.31 3.24 -9.35
CA PHE A 120 -9.28 1.82 -9.05
C PHE A 120 -10.66 1.19 -9.12
N GLU A 121 -10.66 -0.11 -9.42
CA GLU A 121 -11.84 -0.96 -9.42
C GLU A 121 -11.50 -2.23 -8.66
N LEU A 122 -12.38 -2.69 -7.80
CA LEU A 122 -12.08 -3.85 -6.98
C LEU A 122 -13.33 -4.66 -6.63
N LYS A 123 -13.10 -5.91 -6.25
CA LYS A 123 -14.09 -6.72 -5.57
C LYS A 123 -13.47 -7.26 -4.28
N CYS A 124 -13.89 -6.70 -3.16
CA CYS A 124 -13.45 -7.15 -1.85
C CYS A 124 -14.19 -8.45 -1.49
N TYR A 125 -13.47 -9.41 -0.89
CA TYR A 125 -14.12 -10.59 -0.34
C TYR A 125 -14.97 -10.21 0.88
N GLY A 126 -16.03 -10.94 1.14
CA GLY A 126 -16.95 -10.65 2.25
C GLY A 126 -16.68 -11.43 3.53
N HIS A 127 -15.45 -11.89 3.77
CA HIS A 127 -15.12 -12.63 5.00
C HIS A 127 -14.65 -11.70 6.13
N PRO A 128 -14.55 -12.17 7.41
CA PRO A 128 -14.27 -11.30 8.54
C PRO A 128 -12.94 -10.53 8.49
N LEU A 129 -11.92 -11.02 7.78
CA LEU A 129 -10.62 -10.37 7.65
C LEU A 129 -10.41 -9.66 6.32
N ALA A 130 -11.48 -9.54 5.52
CA ALA A 130 -11.39 -8.91 4.19
C ALA A 130 -11.17 -7.40 4.26
N GLU A 131 -11.51 -6.78 5.38
CA GLU A 131 -11.29 -5.35 5.61
C GLU A 131 -10.74 -5.19 7.03
N LEU A 132 -9.54 -4.61 7.14
CA LEU A 132 -8.86 -4.48 8.42
C LEU A 132 -8.05 -3.19 8.48
N SER A 133 -8.39 -2.31 9.42
CA SER A 133 -7.60 -1.10 9.67
C SER A 133 -6.59 -1.33 10.79
N LYS A 134 -5.43 -0.68 10.68
CA LYS A 134 -4.38 -0.71 11.70
C LYS A 134 -3.71 0.65 11.84
N THR A 135 -3.39 1.01 13.07
CA THR A 135 -2.46 2.09 13.37
C THR A 135 -1.13 1.46 13.79
N ILE A 136 -0.05 1.86 13.13
CA ILE A 136 1.28 1.34 13.39
C ILE A 136 2.12 2.46 14.01
N THR A 137 2.78 2.14 15.09
CA THR A 137 3.69 3.05 15.77
C THR A 137 5.14 2.61 15.71
#